data_1ee4c9630b852fc7ac2f23614c3c4eb5
#
_entry.id   1ee4c9630b852fc7ac2f23614c3c4eb5
#
_cell.length_a   1.000
_cell.length_b   1.000
_cell.length_c   1.000
_cell.angle_alpha   90.00
_cell.angle_beta   90.00
_cell.angle_gamma   90.00
#
_symmetry.space_group_name_H-M   'P 1'
#
loop_
_entity.id
_entity.type
_entity.pdbx_description
1 polymer ?
#
loop_
_entity_poly.entity_id
_entity_poly.type
_entity_poly.pdbx_seq_one_letter_code
_entity_poly.pdbx_strand_id
1 'polypeptide(L)'
;MMSSVWIGPNGGAAAKATDARSLTRPSWALDDAVWVVVDGNSVVRVIQEQASGGQPARIPVDSAAVVSQFPGGAIVDLQLSRDSTRAAMVVNGQVILANVEQTPAGEFALTYPRRLGFGLGSSVVSLSWRTGDDIVVTRTDAAHPVSYVNIDGVNSDGPSGNIAMPVTAVAANPAAVYVSDSRGVLQLSGNSAENSQSWSDVRPFLTPGAVPVLPG
;
A
#
# COMPACT_ATOMS: atom_id res chain seq x y z
N MET A 1 -8.89 18.13 -9.17
CA MET A 1 -8.47 18.40 -7.78
C MET A 1 -7.01 17.94 -7.69
N MET A 2 -6.14 18.69 -7.02
CA MET A 2 -4.74 18.25 -6.80
C MET A 2 -4.62 17.64 -5.41
N SER A 3 -3.85 16.57 -5.30
CA SER A 3 -3.49 15.91 -4.03
C SER A 3 -2.11 16.39 -3.58
N SER A 4 -1.86 16.44 -2.28
CA SER A 4 -0.57 16.89 -1.74
C SER A 4 -0.07 15.94 -0.67
N VAL A 5 1.25 15.73 -0.63
CA VAL A 5 1.94 15.09 0.50
C VAL A 5 2.59 16.17 1.36
N TRP A 6 2.37 16.06 2.66
CA TRP A 6 2.96 16.91 3.68
C TRP A 6 3.77 16.05 4.64
N ILE A 7 4.98 16.48 4.97
CA ILE A 7 5.86 15.80 5.92
C ILE A 7 6.35 16.79 6.96
N GLY A 8 6.45 16.37 8.20
CA GLY A 8 6.93 17.19 9.30
C GLY A 8 7.32 16.36 10.51
N PRO A 9 8.12 16.94 11.43
CA PRO A 9 8.48 16.27 12.66
C PRO A 9 7.27 16.09 13.57
N ASN A 10 7.31 15.09 14.45
CA ASN A 10 6.28 14.89 15.47
C ASN A 10 6.07 16.18 16.29
N GLY A 11 4.84 16.71 16.28
CA GLY A 11 4.47 17.93 16.99
C GLY A 11 4.97 19.23 16.34
N GLY A 12 5.59 19.17 15.18
CA GLY A 12 6.06 20.35 14.43
C GLY A 12 5.15 20.70 13.24
N ALA A 13 5.46 21.83 12.58
CA ALA A 13 4.78 22.23 11.36
C ALA A 13 5.19 21.30 10.20
N ALA A 14 4.20 20.79 9.48
CA ALA A 14 4.46 20.01 8.27
C ALA A 14 4.77 20.95 7.09
N ALA A 15 5.71 20.55 6.24
CA ALA A 15 6.01 21.23 4.99
C ALA A 15 5.50 20.39 3.80
N LYS A 16 5.05 21.08 2.76
CA LYS A 16 4.55 20.43 1.56
C LYS A 16 5.71 19.84 0.76
N ALA A 17 5.65 18.53 0.56
CA ALA A 17 6.67 17.79 -0.17
C ALA A 17 6.39 17.69 -1.68
N THR A 18 5.13 17.49 -2.08
CA THR A 18 4.76 17.37 -3.49
C THR A 18 3.28 17.64 -3.72
N ASP A 19 2.95 18.08 -4.93
CA ASP A 19 1.61 18.16 -5.49
C ASP A 19 1.53 17.28 -6.73
N ALA A 20 0.37 16.66 -6.96
CA ALA A 20 0.12 15.84 -8.13
C ALA A 20 -1.38 15.77 -8.47
N ARG A 21 -1.72 15.33 -9.66
CA ARG A 21 -3.11 15.03 -10.05
C ARG A 21 -3.61 13.81 -9.30
N SER A 22 -2.73 12.82 -9.10
CA SER A 22 -2.99 11.65 -8.27
C SER A 22 -1.76 11.30 -7.44
N LEU A 23 -2.00 10.83 -6.22
CA LEU A 23 -0.99 10.31 -5.30
C LEU A 23 -1.51 9.00 -4.72
N THR A 24 -0.64 8.01 -4.60
CA THR A 24 -0.93 6.85 -3.76
C THR A 24 -0.91 7.27 -2.29
N ARG A 25 -1.48 6.46 -1.41
CA ARG A 25 -1.22 6.61 0.01
C ARG A 25 0.27 6.47 0.29
N PRO A 26 0.78 7.17 1.33
CA PRO A 26 2.20 7.09 1.67
C PRO A 26 2.55 5.72 2.25
N SER A 27 3.77 5.25 1.94
CA SER A 27 4.40 4.09 2.56
C SER A 27 5.69 4.52 3.27
N TRP A 28 5.82 4.20 4.54
CA TRP A 28 7.00 4.50 5.32
C TRP A 28 8.10 3.48 5.09
N ALA A 29 9.34 3.96 4.99
CA ALA A 29 10.55 3.15 4.98
C ALA A 29 11.24 3.19 6.36
N LEU A 30 12.14 2.23 6.61
CA LEU A 30 12.90 2.15 7.88
C LEU A 30 13.79 3.36 8.15
N ASP A 31 14.16 4.11 7.11
CA ASP A 31 15.02 5.29 7.19
C ASP A 31 14.20 6.60 7.31
N ASP A 32 12.98 6.51 7.81
CA ASP A 32 12.05 7.62 8.00
C ASP A 32 11.68 8.35 6.69
N ALA A 33 11.97 7.75 5.54
CA ALA A 33 11.51 8.25 4.26
C ALA A 33 10.08 7.81 3.95
N VAL A 34 9.37 8.62 3.21
CA VAL A 34 8.03 8.32 2.70
C VAL A 34 8.09 8.06 1.21
N TRP A 35 7.56 6.92 0.78
CA TRP A 35 7.43 6.58 -0.63
C TRP A 35 6.02 6.82 -1.10
N VAL A 36 5.87 7.43 -2.26
CA VAL A 36 4.59 7.67 -2.93
C VAL A 36 4.73 7.49 -4.43
N VAL A 37 3.64 7.16 -5.09
CA VAL A 37 3.57 7.21 -6.56
C VAL A 37 2.84 8.47 -6.97
N VAL A 38 3.45 9.22 -7.86
CA VAL A 38 2.97 10.48 -8.41
C VAL A 38 2.44 10.22 -9.81
N ASP A 39 1.22 10.63 -10.08
CA ASP A 39 0.54 10.54 -11.38
C ASP A 39 0.56 9.13 -12.00
N GLY A 40 0.59 8.09 -11.14
CA GLY A 40 0.47 6.69 -11.51
C GLY A 40 1.72 6.02 -12.09
N ASN A 41 2.81 6.76 -12.33
CA ASN A 41 4.01 6.21 -12.99
C ASN A 41 5.35 6.66 -12.41
N SER A 42 5.38 7.67 -11.58
CA SER A 42 6.61 8.19 -10.99
C SER A 42 6.69 7.84 -9.51
N VAL A 43 7.55 6.90 -9.16
CA VAL A 43 7.83 6.57 -7.76
C VAL A 43 8.81 7.58 -7.20
N VAL A 44 8.48 8.19 -6.07
CA VAL A 44 9.33 9.14 -5.39
C VAL A 44 9.48 8.80 -3.92
N ARG A 45 10.67 9.02 -3.41
CA ARG A 45 11.02 8.98 -2.01
C ARG A 45 11.11 10.41 -1.48
N VAL A 46 10.40 10.69 -0.41
CA VAL A 46 10.39 12.00 0.24
C VAL A 46 11.10 11.87 1.58
N ILE A 47 12.11 12.71 1.81
CA ILE A 47 12.84 12.79 3.07
C ILE A 47 12.74 14.19 3.65
N GLN A 48 12.79 14.30 4.97
CA GLN A 48 12.90 15.59 5.62
C GLN A 48 14.40 15.89 5.85
N GLU A 49 14.95 16.81 5.07
CA GLU A 49 16.33 17.25 5.26
C GLU A 49 16.45 18.22 6.43
N GLN A 50 17.15 17.82 7.47
CA GLN A 50 17.42 18.69 8.63
C GLN A 50 18.35 19.86 8.28
N ALA A 51 19.23 19.66 7.28
CA ALA A 51 20.25 20.64 6.91
C ALA A 51 19.76 21.83 6.07
N SER A 52 18.62 21.69 5.37
CA SER A 52 18.09 22.68 4.42
C SER A 52 16.92 23.51 4.98
N GLY A 53 16.89 23.73 6.30
CA GLY A 53 15.82 24.51 6.92
C GLY A 53 14.47 23.78 7.01
N GLY A 54 14.51 22.45 6.98
CA GLY A 54 13.34 21.60 7.18
C GLY A 54 12.43 21.42 5.95
N GLN A 55 12.88 21.82 4.76
CA GLN A 55 12.15 21.58 3.53
C GLN A 55 12.31 20.11 3.11
N PRO A 56 11.21 19.42 2.74
CA PRO A 56 11.30 18.04 2.26
C PRO A 56 12.04 17.96 0.93
N ALA A 57 12.97 17.00 0.82
CA ALA A 57 13.59 16.66 -0.46
C ALA A 57 12.79 15.54 -1.14
N ARG A 58 12.62 15.68 -2.46
CA ARG A 58 11.97 14.70 -3.32
C ARG A 58 13.03 14.02 -4.18
N ILE A 59 13.22 12.73 -3.96
CA ILE A 59 14.22 11.90 -4.64
C ILE A 59 13.49 10.91 -5.55
N PRO A 60 13.73 10.90 -6.87
CA PRO A 60 13.14 9.91 -7.76
C PRO A 60 13.68 8.51 -7.42
N VAL A 61 12.80 7.51 -7.59
CA VAL A 61 13.16 6.08 -7.51
C VAL A 61 13.06 5.51 -8.92
N ASP A 62 14.09 4.81 -9.37
CA ASP A 62 14.05 4.15 -10.66
C ASP A 62 13.03 3.01 -10.64
N SER A 63 11.96 3.16 -11.40
CA SER A 63 10.90 2.18 -11.59
C SER A 63 10.81 1.66 -13.03
N ALA A 64 11.84 1.90 -13.85
CA ALA A 64 11.83 1.54 -15.26
C ALA A 64 11.59 0.04 -15.49
N ALA A 65 12.12 -0.82 -14.64
CA ALA A 65 11.89 -2.27 -14.74
C ALA A 65 10.40 -2.62 -14.56
N VAL A 66 9.69 -1.96 -13.63
CA VAL A 66 8.25 -2.16 -13.42
C VAL A 66 7.47 -1.67 -14.63
N VAL A 67 7.75 -0.45 -15.10
CA VAL A 67 7.05 0.16 -16.25
C VAL A 67 7.27 -0.65 -17.52
N SER A 68 8.47 -1.16 -17.76
CA SER A 68 8.79 -1.93 -18.97
C SER A 68 8.11 -3.31 -18.97
N GLN A 69 8.01 -3.96 -17.82
CA GLN A 69 7.39 -5.28 -17.72
C GLN A 69 5.86 -5.22 -17.69
N PHE A 70 5.28 -4.11 -17.23
CA PHE A 70 3.83 -3.89 -17.16
C PHE A 70 3.44 -2.60 -17.90
N PRO A 71 3.63 -2.55 -19.24
CA PRO A 71 3.47 -1.34 -20.02
C PRO A 71 2.02 -0.81 -19.99
N GLY A 72 1.89 0.49 -19.90
CA GLY A 72 0.59 1.18 -19.86
C GLY A 72 -0.17 1.05 -18.54
N GLY A 73 0.42 0.38 -17.54
CA GLY A 73 -0.17 0.23 -16.21
C GLY A 73 0.13 1.39 -15.29
N ALA A 74 -0.91 2.02 -14.74
CA ALA A 74 -0.73 2.93 -13.62
C ALA A 74 -0.51 2.13 -12.33
N ILE A 75 0.47 2.56 -11.53
CA ILE A 75 0.65 2.08 -10.16
C ILE A 75 -0.36 2.84 -9.30
N VAL A 76 -1.38 2.14 -8.80
CA VAL A 76 -2.47 2.76 -8.02
C VAL A 76 -2.31 2.61 -6.52
N ASP A 77 -1.46 1.69 -6.07
CA ASP A 77 -1.05 1.53 -4.67
C ASP A 77 0.40 1.01 -4.61
N LEU A 78 1.16 1.43 -3.59
CA LEU A 78 2.52 0.99 -3.33
C LEU A 78 2.74 0.93 -1.83
N GLN A 79 3.23 -0.22 -1.34
CA GLN A 79 3.59 -0.40 0.06
C GLN A 79 4.94 -1.11 0.16
N LEU A 80 5.83 -0.55 0.95
CA LEU A 80 7.09 -1.19 1.30
C LEU A 80 6.87 -2.30 2.33
N SER A 81 7.65 -3.36 2.24
CA SER A 81 7.76 -4.34 3.32
C SER A 81 8.35 -3.68 4.57
N ARG A 82 8.13 -4.29 5.73
CA ARG A 82 8.57 -3.74 7.02
C ARG A 82 10.08 -3.50 7.09
N ASP A 83 10.86 -4.34 6.43
CA ASP A 83 12.32 -4.23 6.30
C ASP A 83 12.77 -3.31 5.16
N SER A 84 11.84 -2.71 4.44
CA SER A 84 12.05 -1.85 3.28
C SER A 84 12.85 -2.48 2.13
N THR A 85 12.99 -3.80 2.11
CA THR A 85 13.75 -4.52 1.06
C THR A 85 12.88 -4.87 -0.16
N ARG A 86 11.55 -4.77 -0.02
CA ARG A 86 10.59 -5.12 -1.06
C ARG A 86 9.50 -4.06 -1.17
N ALA A 87 9.00 -3.86 -2.38
CA ALA A 87 7.84 -3.05 -2.67
C ALA A 87 6.74 -3.91 -3.28
N ALA A 88 5.56 -3.91 -2.68
CA ALA A 88 4.35 -4.48 -3.26
C ALA A 88 3.53 -3.36 -3.89
N MET A 89 3.05 -3.58 -5.11
CA MET A 89 2.33 -2.58 -5.90
C MET A 89 1.07 -3.16 -6.50
N VAL A 90 0.06 -2.32 -6.71
CA VAL A 90 -1.09 -2.64 -7.56
C VAL A 90 -0.88 -1.96 -8.91
N VAL A 91 -0.74 -2.77 -9.96
CA VAL A 91 -0.57 -2.31 -11.34
C VAL A 91 -1.61 -3.03 -12.21
N ASN A 92 -2.46 -2.29 -12.91
CA ASN A 92 -3.53 -2.87 -13.73
C ASN A 92 -4.42 -3.88 -12.96
N GLY A 93 -4.70 -3.64 -11.68
CA GLY A 93 -5.48 -4.54 -10.84
C GLY A 93 -4.77 -5.84 -10.46
N GLN A 94 -3.46 -5.92 -10.62
CA GLN A 94 -2.63 -7.08 -10.30
C GLN A 94 -1.63 -6.73 -9.21
N VAL A 95 -1.25 -7.72 -8.40
CA VAL A 95 -0.20 -7.56 -7.39
C VAL A 95 1.16 -7.78 -8.04
N ILE A 96 2.01 -6.77 -7.96
CA ILE A 96 3.40 -6.82 -8.42
C ILE A 96 4.32 -6.66 -7.22
N LEU A 97 5.27 -7.56 -7.09
CA LEU A 97 6.36 -7.49 -6.11
C LEU A 97 7.65 -7.14 -6.82
N ALA A 98 8.39 -6.17 -6.29
CA ALA A 98 9.74 -5.83 -6.73
C ALA A 98 10.69 -5.76 -5.54
N ASN A 99 11.98 -5.98 -5.78
CA ASN A 99 13.00 -5.69 -4.79
C ASN A 99 13.27 -4.18 -4.74
N VAL A 100 13.61 -3.69 -3.56
CA VAL A 100 14.13 -2.33 -3.36
C VAL A 100 15.63 -2.44 -3.24
N GLU A 101 16.35 -1.87 -4.19
CA GLU A 101 17.81 -1.88 -4.20
C GLU A 101 18.34 -0.45 -4.11
N GLN A 102 19.42 -0.28 -3.36
CA GLN A 102 20.15 0.98 -3.31
C GLN A 102 21.47 0.82 -4.05
N THR A 103 21.69 1.69 -5.03
CA THR A 103 22.97 1.71 -5.76
C THR A 103 24.10 2.24 -4.89
N PRO A 104 25.38 1.99 -5.23
CA PRO A 104 26.51 2.58 -4.53
C PRO A 104 26.52 4.13 -4.53
N ALA A 105 25.81 4.75 -5.47
CA ALA A 105 25.62 6.20 -5.53
C ALA A 105 24.51 6.71 -4.58
N GLY A 106 23.82 5.80 -3.87
CA GLY A 106 22.73 6.14 -2.94
C GLY A 106 21.36 6.28 -3.61
N GLU A 107 21.25 6.00 -4.90
CA GLU A 107 19.97 6.01 -5.63
C GLU A 107 19.18 4.73 -5.36
N PHE A 108 17.86 4.83 -5.35
CA PHE A 108 16.98 3.69 -5.16
C PHE A 108 16.35 3.24 -6.48
N ALA A 109 16.21 1.91 -6.63
CA ALA A 109 15.58 1.28 -7.79
C ALA A 109 14.62 0.17 -7.37
N LEU A 110 13.54 -0.01 -8.13
CA LEU A 110 12.64 -1.16 -8.06
C LEU A 110 13.08 -2.17 -9.12
N THR A 111 13.65 -3.30 -8.68
CA THR A 111 14.25 -4.31 -9.53
C THR A 111 13.49 -5.63 -9.49
N TYR A 112 13.70 -6.49 -10.48
CA TYR A 112 13.12 -7.85 -10.57
C TYR A 112 11.60 -7.89 -10.31
N PRO A 113 10.79 -7.04 -10.97
CA PRO A 113 9.36 -7.06 -10.74
C PRO A 113 8.75 -8.39 -11.19
N ARG A 114 7.87 -8.94 -10.36
CA ARG A 114 7.15 -10.17 -10.66
C ARG A 114 5.71 -10.09 -10.21
N ARG A 115 4.82 -10.72 -10.95
CA ARG A 115 3.41 -10.83 -10.60
C ARG A 115 3.21 -11.87 -9.50
N LEU A 116 2.39 -11.53 -8.51
CA LEU A 116 1.90 -12.45 -7.48
C LEU A 116 0.41 -12.71 -7.67
N GLY A 117 -0.11 -13.75 -6.99
CA GLY A 117 -1.54 -14.02 -6.90
C GLY A 117 -2.21 -14.24 -8.26
N PHE A 118 -1.66 -15.12 -9.11
CA PHE A 118 -2.16 -15.38 -10.47
C PHE A 118 -3.66 -15.68 -10.54
N GLY A 119 -4.24 -16.29 -9.51
CA GLY A 119 -5.68 -16.58 -9.42
C GLY A 119 -6.58 -15.37 -9.17
N LEU A 120 -6.02 -14.21 -8.80
CA LEU A 120 -6.81 -13.02 -8.47
C LEU A 120 -7.32 -12.24 -9.70
N GLY A 121 -6.81 -12.54 -10.88
CA GLY A 121 -7.14 -11.76 -12.09
C GLY A 121 -6.65 -10.33 -12.03
N SER A 122 -7.46 -9.39 -12.57
CA SER A 122 -7.18 -7.95 -12.57
C SER A 122 -8.17 -7.18 -11.68
N SER A 123 -8.45 -7.70 -10.50
CA SER A 123 -9.50 -7.18 -9.61
C SER A 123 -8.96 -6.47 -8.35
N VAL A 124 -7.64 -6.44 -8.16
CA VAL A 124 -7.02 -5.86 -6.96
C VAL A 124 -7.11 -4.33 -6.99
N VAL A 125 -7.51 -3.75 -5.86
CA VAL A 125 -7.71 -2.30 -5.69
C VAL A 125 -6.65 -1.70 -4.77
N SER A 126 -6.34 -2.39 -3.67
CA SER A 126 -5.39 -1.91 -2.66
C SER A 126 -4.71 -3.10 -1.98
N LEU A 127 -3.57 -2.89 -1.38
CA LEU A 127 -2.80 -3.93 -0.70
C LEU A 127 -2.14 -3.40 0.58
N SER A 128 -1.82 -4.30 1.49
CA SER A 128 -1.02 -3.98 2.68
C SER A 128 -0.22 -5.19 3.13
N TRP A 129 0.99 -4.99 3.59
CA TRP A 129 1.76 -6.04 4.23
C TRP A 129 1.15 -6.41 5.57
N ARG A 130 0.90 -7.70 5.78
CA ARG A 130 0.50 -8.26 7.06
C ARG A 130 1.72 -8.75 7.85
N THR A 131 2.61 -9.47 7.16
CA THR A 131 3.87 -9.97 7.70
C THR A 131 5.00 -9.66 6.71
N GLY A 132 6.21 -10.16 6.93
CA GLY A 132 7.30 -10.06 5.96
C GLY A 132 7.03 -10.79 4.63
N ASP A 133 6.13 -11.78 4.66
CA ASP A 133 5.88 -12.67 3.52
C ASP A 133 4.41 -12.68 3.05
N ASP A 134 3.48 -12.11 3.83
CA ASP A 134 2.07 -12.09 3.52
C ASP A 134 1.54 -10.70 3.25
N ILE A 135 0.81 -10.57 2.16
CA ILE A 135 0.13 -9.35 1.72
C ILE A 135 -1.38 -9.59 1.78
N VAL A 136 -2.12 -8.64 2.32
CA VAL A 136 -3.58 -8.60 2.23
C VAL A 136 -3.97 -7.68 1.11
N VAL A 137 -4.90 -8.10 0.28
CA VAL A 137 -5.41 -7.30 -0.85
C VAL A 137 -6.92 -7.14 -0.78
N THR A 138 -7.41 -6.01 -1.24
CA THR A 138 -8.83 -5.79 -1.51
C THR A 138 -9.10 -5.90 -3.00
N ARG A 139 -10.30 -6.36 -3.36
CA ARG A 139 -10.68 -6.70 -4.74
C ARG A 139 -12.04 -6.09 -5.11
N THR A 140 -12.25 -5.90 -6.39
CA THR A 140 -13.57 -5.54 -6.95
C THR A 140 -14.52 -6.75 -7.04
N ASP A 141 -14.04 -7.96 -6.77
CA ASP A 141 -14.82 -9.18 -6.74
C ASP A 141 -15.68 -9.26 -5.47
N ALA A 142 -16.98 -9.15 -5.60
CA ALA A 142 -17.92 -9.15 -4.47
C ALA A 142 -17.99 -10.51 -3.74
N ALA A 143 -17.68 -11.61 -4.41
CA ALA A 143 -17.63 -12.93 -3.78
C ALA A 143 -16.39 -13.10 -2.90
N HIS A 144 -15.29 -12.46 -3.28
CA HIS A 144 -14.00 -12.53 -2.61
C HIS A 144 -13.40 -11.13 -2.47
N PRO A 145 -13.99 -10.25 -1.65
CA PRO A 145 -13.59 -8.83 -1.55
C PRO A 145 -12.21 -8.63 -0.91
N VAL A 146 -11.73 -9.63 -0.17
CA VAL A 146 -10.41 -9.66 0.48
C VAL A 146 -9.74 -10.98 0.20
N SER A 147 -8.45 -10.95 -0.10
CA SER A 147 -7.61 -12.15 -0.27
C SER A 147 -6.25 -11.94 0.37
N TYR A 148 -5.60 -13.04 0.70
CA TYR A 148 -4.23 -13.09 1.18
C TYR A 148 -3.33 -13.61 0.05
N VAL A 149 -2.17 -12.98 -0.11
CA VAL A 149 -1.17 -13.34 -1.13
C VAL A 149 0.17 -13.50 -0.44
N ASN A 150 0.74 -14.70 -0.52
CA ASN A 150 2.10 -14.93 -0.05
C ASN A 150 3.11 -14.53 -1.12
N ILE A 151 4.31 -14.12 -0.73
CA ILE A 151 5.39 -13.78 -1.67
C ILE A 151 5.79 -14.95 -2.58
N ASP A 152 5.55 -16.19 -2.19
CA ASP A 152 5.75 -17.38 -3.03
C ASP A 152 4.67 -17.55 -4.13
N GLY A 153 3.68 -16.63 -4.16
CA GLY A 153 2.62 -16.62 -5.15
C GLY A 153 1.37 -17.41 -4.77
N VAL A 154 1.38 -18.08 -3.62
CA VAL A 154 0.18 -18.75 -3.09
C VAL A 154 -0.82 -17.71 -2.62
N ASN A 155 -2.09 -17.88 -2.96
CA ASN A 155 -3.16 -17.03 -2.51
C ASN A 155 -4.31 -17.83 -1.88
N SER A 156 -5.02 -17.18 -0.96
CA SER A 156 -6.23 -17.69 -0.34
C SER A 156 -7.24 -16.57 -0.15
N ASP A 157 -8.52 -16.92 -0.17
CA ASP A 157 -9.55 -15.91 0.08
C ASP A 157 -9.72 -15.66 1.58
N GLY A 158 -9.94 -14.41 1.92
CA GLY A 158 -10.35 -14.00 3.25
C GLY A 158 -11.86 -14.14 3.45
N PRO A 159 -12.35 -13.99 4.69
CA PRO A 159 -13.79 -14.02 4.95
C PRO A 159 -14.50 -12.87 4.22
N SER A 160 -15.59 -13.18 3.54
CA SER A 160 -16.38 -12.22 2.75
C SER A 160 -17.59 -11.64 3.47
N GLY A 161 -17.97 -12.23 4.61
CA GLY A 161 -19.16 -11.79 5.36
C GLY A 161 -19.06 -10.36 5.88
N ASN A 162 -20.20 -9.64 5.84
CA ASN A 162 -20.33 -8.26 6.35
C ASN A 162 -19.51 -7.17 5.64
N ILE A 163 -18.92 -7.43 4.47
CA ILE A 163 -18.27 -6.40 3.68
C ILE A 163 -19.23 -5.88 2.61
N ALA A 164 -19.41 -4.56 2.53
CA ALA A 164 -20.18 -3.91 1.48
C ALA A 164 -19.27 -3.42 0.35
N MET A 165 -19.68 -3.64 -0.88
CA MET A 165 -18.96 -3.13 -2.04
C MET A 165 -19.28 -1.65 -2.30
N PRO A 166 -18.35 -0.87 -2.84
CA PRO A 166 -16.97 -1.23 -3.14
C PRO A 166 -16.07 -1.24 -1.91
N VAL A 167 -15.06 -2.11 -1.91
CA VAL A 167 -13.94 -2.05 -0.95
C VAL A 167 -12.86 -1.14 -1.54
N THR A 168 -12.38 -0.17 -0.78
CA THR A 168 -11.51 0.89 -1.30
C THR A 168 -10.08 0.83 -0.80
N ALA A 169 -9.84 0.31 0.40
CA ALA A 169 -8.52 0.28 1.00
C ALA A 169 -8.38 -0.86 2.02
N VAL A 170 -7.14 -1.27 2.26
CA VAL A 170 -6.77 -2.20 3.32
C VAL A 170 -5.56 -1.66 4.08
N ALA A 171 -5.53 -1.90 5.38
CA ALA A 171 -4.33 -1.77 6.22
C ALA A 171 -4.19 -3.01 7.09
N ALA A 172 -2.98 -3.53 7.18
CA ALA A 172 -2.71 -4.77 7.91
C ALA A 172 -1.38 -4.70 8.64
N ASN A 173 -1.32 -5.42 9.74
CA ASN A 173 -0.11 -5.81 10.43
C ASN A 173 -0.33 -7.23 11.01
N PRO A 174 0.67 -7.87 11.67
CA PRO A 174 0.50 -9.23 12.19
C PRO A 174 -0.66 -9.40 13.18
N ALA A 175 -1.05 -8.33 13.89
CA ALA A 175 -2.08 -8.38 14.93
C ALA A 175 -3.48 -8.03 14.41
N ALA A 176 -3.61 -7.28 13.32
CA ALA A 176 -4.89 -6.75 12.88
C ALA A 176 -4.94 -6.54 11.35
N VAL A 177 -6.13 -6.72 10.80
CA VAL A 177 -6.46 -6.36 9.41
C VAL A 177 -7.69 -5.47 9.43
N TYR A 178 -7.60 -4.34 8.74
CA TYR A 178 -8.70 -3.40 8.57
C TYR A 178 -8.97 -3.19 7.09
N VAL A 179 -10.23 -3.09 6.73
CA VAL A 179 -10.66 -2.73 5.37
C VAL A 179 -11.62 -1.53 5.42
N SER A 180 -11.59 -0.72 4.37
CA SER A 180 -12.56 0.35 4.18
C SER A 180 -13.55 -0.08 3.11
N ASP A 181 -14.85 -0.08 3.44
CA ASP A 181 -15.95 -0.34 2.53
C ASP A 181 -16.83 0.92 2.36
N SER A 182 -17.95 0.81 1.63
CA SER A 182 -18.87 1.92 1.40
C SER A 182 -19.53 2.48 2.67
N ARG A 183 -19.49 1.77 3.79
CA ARG A 183 -20.11 2.15 5.08
C ARG A 183 -19.11 2.71 6.07
N GLY A 184 -17.81 2.37 5.93
CA GLY A 184 -16.77 2.81 6.86
C GLY A 184 -15.60 1.84 6.95
N VAL A 185 -15.04 1.67 8.15
CA VAL A 185 -13.91 0.79 8.40
C VAL A 185 -14.35 -0.41 9.20
N LEU A 186 -13.93 -1.59 8.77
CA LEU A 186 -14.16 -2.87 9.39
C LEU A 186 -12.83 -3.47 9.87
N GLN A 187 -12.85 -4.14 11.01
CA GLN A 187 -11.74 -4.92 11.52
C GLN A 187 -12.05 -6.41 11.41
N LEU A 188 -11.07 -7.18 10.98
CA LEU A 188 -11.14 -8.64 11.05
C LEU A 188 -10.91 -9.09 12.50
N SER A 189 -11.87 -9.83 13.03
CA SER A 189 -11.80 -10.43 14.35
C SER A 189 -12.07 -11.94 14.29
N GLY A 190 -11.74 -12.67 15.35
CA GLY A 190 -11.93 -14.10 15.43
C GLY A 190 -10.69 -14.92 15.09
N ASN A 191 -10.81 -16.24 15.20
CA ASN A 191 -9.73 -17.20 15.06
C ASN A 191 -9.82 -17.93 13.71
N SER A 192 -8.76 -17.84 12.88
CA SER A 192 -8.70 -18.53 11.59
C SER A 192 -8.71 -20.06 11.73
N ALA A 193 -8.14 -20.61 12.81
CA ALA A 193 -8.10 -22.06 13.06
C ALA A 193 -9.49 -22.63 13.36
N GLU A 194 -10.41 -21.80 13.84
CA GLU A 194 -11.78 -22.19 14.18
C GLU A 194 -12.80 -21.80 13.12
N ASN A 195 -12.36 -21.25 11.96
CA ASN A 195 -13.22 -20.66 10.94
C ASN A 195 -14.23 -19.63 11.49
N SER A 196 -13.88 -18.98 12.60
CA SER A 196 -14.72 -18.00 13.31
C SER A 196 -14.39 -16.55 12.95
N GLN A 197 -13.56 -16.32 11.93
CA GLN A 197 -13.21 -14.97 11.50
C GLN A 197 -14.42 -14.26 10.91
N SER A 198 -14.64 -13.04 11.36
CA SER A 198 -15.69 -12.16 10.83
C SER A 198 -15.26 -10.71 10.83
N TRP A 199 -15.85 -9.92 9.94
CA TRP A 199 -15.65 -8.47 9.89
C TRP A 199 -16.61 -7.78 10.86
N SER A 200 -16.07 -6.95 11.72
CA SER A 200 -16.81 -6.12 12.65
C SER A 200 -16.57 -4.64 12.38
N ASP A 201 -17.63 -3.84 12.50
CA ASP A 201 -17.56 -2.40 12.36
C ASP A 201 -16.77 -1.79 13.52
N VAL A 202 -15.77 -0.96 13.22
CA VAL A 202 -14.97 -0.25 14.24
C VAL A 202 -15.39 1.20 14.44
N ARG A 203 -16.54 1.62 13.86
CA ARG A 203 -17.11 2.93 14.18
C ARG A 203 -17.48 3.02 15.68
N PRO A 204 -17.38 4.15 16.33
CA PRO A 204 -17.84 5.47 15.86
C PRO A 204 -16.76 6.48 15.50
N PHE A 205 -15.50 6.11 15.35
CA PHE A 205 -14.39 7.07 15.35
C PHE A 205 -13.87 7.47 13.95
N LEU A 206 -14.36 6.86 12.87
CA LEU A 206 -13.87 7.12 11.52
C LEU A 206 -14.99 7.52 10.58
N THR A 207 -14.73 8.52 9.74
CA THR A 207 -15.65 8.95 8.69
C THR A 207 -15.79 7.88 7.61
N PRO A 208 -16.96 7.63 7.01
CA PRO A 208 -17.11 6.76 5.85
C PRO A 208 -16.13 7.15 4.74
N GLY A 209 -15.45 6.16 4.15
CA GLY A 209 -14.43 6.39 3.12
C GLY A 209 -13.04 6.75 3.67
N ALA A 210 -12.83 6.77 4.98
CA ALA A 210 -11.49 6.92 5.54
C ALA A 210 -10.60 5.75 5.10
N VAL A 211 -9.37 6.04 4.71
CA VAL A 211 -8.36 5.03 4.41
C VAL A 211 -7.69 4.63 5.72
N PRO A 212 -7.77 3.34 6.11
CA PRO A 212 -7.10 2.90 7.32
C PRO A 212 -5.58 2.96 7.13
N VAL A 213 -4.88 3.51 8.11
CA VAL A 213 -3.42 3.55 8.19
C VAL A 213 -3.01 2.96 9.52
N LEU A 214 -2.20 1.92 9.50
CA LEU A 214 -1.62 1.35 10.71
C LEU A 214 -0.16 1.80 10.83
N PRO A 215 0.28 2.15 12.04
CA PRO A 215 1.70 2.35 12.28
C PRO A 215 2.44 1.03 12.02
N GLY A 216 3.60 1.16 11.37
CA GLY A 216 4.50 0.05 11.05
C GLY A 216 5.14 -0.60 12.28
#